data_21851b068c2253c32ad373d66c5faac1
#
_entry.id   21851b068c2253c32ad373d66c5faac1
#
_cell.length_a   1.000
_cell.length_b   1.000
_cell.length_c   1.000
_cell.angle_alpha   90.00
_cell.angle_beta   90.00
_cell.angle_gamma   90.00
#
_symmetry.space_group_name_H-M   'P 1'
#
loop_
_entity.id
_entity.type
_entity.pdbx_description
1 polymer ?
#
loop_
_entity_poly.entity_id
_entity_poly.type
_entity_poly.pdbx_seq_one_letter_code
_entity_poly.pdbx_strand_id
1 'polypeptide(L)'
;MNQEQLKGYVCLEKRKRDLDAELKQVKQQIDDLEQALIPQFIELGADPSVRVDGMTIWLVQEIYASPVNDRQEVADALKASELGQYVAENYNSNSLSAYVREVAREVAARFKKEERMYDAEDVRAALPDPLGKTLKLSFIHKLSTRKA
;
A
#
# COMPACT_ATOMS: atom_id res chain seq x y z
N MET A 1 -5.16 -32.29 39.74
CA MET A 1 -4.80 -31.74 38.43
C MET A 1 -4.63 -32.91 37.45
N ASN A 2 -5.32 -32.88 36.31
CA ASN A 2 -5.30 -34.02 35.38
C ASN A 2 -4.02 -33.97 34.53
N GLN A 3 -3.12 -34.95 34.71
CA GLN A 3 -1.83 -35.01 34.02
C GLN A 3 -1.98 -35.20 32.50
N GLU A 4 -3.02 -35.86 32.02
CA GLU A 4 -3.27 -36.03 30.58
C GLU A 4 -3.64 -34.70 29.92
N GLN A 5 -4.46 -33.89 30.58
CA GLN A 5 -4.77 -32.54 30.08
C GLN A 5 -3.54 -31.65 30.02
N LEU A 6 -2.63 -31.73 30.99
CA LEU A 6 -1.38 -30.98 30.98
C LEU A 6 -0.46 -31.41 29.83
N LYS A 7 -0.35 -32.74 29.61
CA LYS A 7 0.43 -33.26 28.46
C LYS A 7 -0.17 -32.82 27.13
N GLY A 8 -1.50 -32.89 27.01
CA GLY A 8 -2.21 -32.41 25.82
C GLY A 8 -1.96 -30.92 25.55
N TYR A 9 -2.05 -30.09 26.58
CA TYR A 9 -1.76 -28.67 26.48
C TYR A 9 -0.33 -28.41 26.01
N VAL A 10 0.68 -29.06 26.62
CA VAL A 10 2.09 -28.92 26.22
C VAL A 10 2.31 -29.36 24.78
N CYS A 11 1.66 -30.44 24.34
CA CYS A 11 1.76 -30.92 22.96
C CYS A 11 1.21 -29.88 21.96
N LEU A 12 0.04 -29.28 22.25
CA LEU A 12 -0.56 -28.24 21.43
C LEU A 12 0.26 -26.97 21.40
N GLU A 13 0.84 -26.55 22.53
CA GLU A 13 1.74 -25.39 22.58
C GLU A 13 3.00 -25.59 21.74
N LYS A 14 3.58 -26.80 21.76
CA LYS A 14 4.71 -27.13 20.87
C LYS A 14 4.30 -27.04 19.40
N ARG A 15 3.18 -27.70 19.05
CA ARG A 15 2.66 -27.69 17.68
C ARG A 15 2.37 -26.28 17.17
N LYS A 16 1.82 -25.42 18.03
CA LYS A 16 1.59 -24.01 17.70
C LYS A 16 2.88 -23.30 17.38
N ARG A 17 3.93 -23.47 18.19
CA ARG A 17 5.26 -22.85 17.94
C ARG A 17 5.88 -23.33 16.64
N ASP A 18 5.76 -24.60 16.31
CA ASP A 18 6.26 -25.17 15.07
C ASP A 18 5.51 -24.55 13.85
N LEU A 19 4.18 -24.47 13.94
CA LEU A 19 3.36 -23.83 12.90
C LEU A 19 3.66 -22.32 12.73
N ASP A 20 3.88 -21.61 13.83
CA ASP A 20 4.28 -20.20 13.79
C ASP A 20 5.66 -20.01 13.11
N ALA A 21 6.60 -20.92 13.36
CA ALA A 21 7.90 -20.91 12.70
C ALA A 21 7.80 -21.23 11.21
N GLU A 22 7.03 -22.25 10.82
CA GLU A 22 6.73 -22.58 9.42
C GLU A 22 6.07 -21.40 8.71
N LEU A 23 5.06 -20.78 9.33
CA LEU A 23 4.37 -19.62 8.79
C LEU A 23 5.32 -18.44 8.56
N LYS A 24 6.24 -18.20 9.49
CA LYS A 24 7.25 -17.15 9.33
C LYS A 24 8.16 -17.41 8.14
N GLN A 25 8.59 -18.66 7.93
CA GLN A 25 9.42 -19.04 6.78
C GLN A 25 8.66 -18.85 5.47
N VAL A 26 7.40 -19.29 5.40
CA VAL A 26 6.57 -19.14 4.19
C VAL A 26 6.35 -17.66 3.87
N LYS A 27 6.08 -16.82 4.88
CA LYS A 27 5.95 -15.37 4.69
C LYS A 27 7.22 -14.77 4.10
N GLN A 28 8.39 -15.14 4.63
CA GLN A 28 9.67 -14.65 4.11
C GLN A 28 9.87 -15.05 2.65
N GLN A 29 9.55 -16.29 2.29
CA GLN A 29 9.64 -16.76 0.90
C GLN A 29 8.68 -15.99 -0.03
N ILE A 30 7.48 -15.68 0.44
CA ILE A 30 6.52 -14.85 -0.31
C ILE A 30 7.09 -13.45 -0.53
N ASP A 31 7.61 -12.83 0.53
CA ASP A 31 8.19 -11.47 0.45
C ASP A 31 9.38 -11.43 -0.53
N ASP A 32 10.26 -12.43 -0.48
CA ASP A 32 11.41 -12.52 -1.38
C ASP A 32 10.98 -12.67 -2.85
N LEU A 33 9.98 -13.54 -3.12
CA LEU A 33 9.41 -13.70 -4.46
C LEU A 33 8.67 -12.46 -4.92
N GLU A 34 7.91 -11.81 -4.05
CA GLU A 34 7.20 -10.57 -4.35
C GLU A 34 8.18 -9.47 -4.78
N GLN A 35 9.27 -9.29 -4.04
CA GLN A 35 10.32 -8.32 -4.39
C GLN A 35 10.96 -8.60 -5.75
N ALA A 36 11.12 -9.86 -6.13
CA ALA A 36 11.66 -10.25 -7.43
C ALA A 36 10.66 -10.09 -8.58
N LEU A 37 9.35 -10.22 -8.31
CA LEU A 37 8.30 -10.16 -9.32
C LEU A 37 7.79 -8.75 -9.57
N ILE A 38 7.77 -7.86 -8.56
CA ILE A 38 7.26 -6.49 -8.68
C ILE A 38 7.85 -5.75 -9.89
N PRO A 39 9.20 -5.73 -10.13
CA PRO A 39 9.77 -5.07 -11.30
C PRO A 39 9.22 -5.63 -12.62
N GLN A 40 9.06 -6.94 -12.72
CA GLN A 40 8.52 -7.60 -13.92
C GLN A 40 7.05 -7.21 -14.18
N PHE A 41 6.24 -7.11 -13.12
CA PHE A 41 4.86 -6.64 -13.23
C PHE A 41 4.80 -5.16 -13.65
N ILE A 42 5.70 -4.32 -13.17
CA ILE A 42 5.79 -2.90 -13.58
C ILE A 42 6.08 -2.78 -15.08
N GLU A 43 6.95 -3.64 -15.62
CA GLU A 43 7.26 -3.68 -17.06
C GLU A 43 6.08 -4.10 -17.94
N LEU A 44 5.09 -4.82 -17.40
CA LEU A 44 3.86 -5.18 -18.14
C LEU A 44 2.92 -3.99 -18.39
N GLY A 45 3.17 -2.84 -17.79
CA GLY A 45 2.42 -1.60 -18.01
C GLY A 45 1.20 -1.44 -17.11
N ALA A 46 0.18 -0.76 -17.61
CA ALA A 46 -1.00 -0.42 -16.82
C ALA A 46 -1.86 -1.65 -16.48
N ASP A 47 -2.24 -1.78 -15.22
CA ASP A 47 -3.16 -2.80 -14.71
C ASP A 47 -2.71 -4.27 -14.97
N PRO A 48 -1.41 -4.59 -14.68
CA PRO A 48 -0.87 -5.89 -15.03
C PRO A 48 -1.46 -7.01 -14.18
N SER A 49 -1.89 -8.08 -14.83
CA SER A 49 -2.37 -9.29 -14.16
C SER A 49 -1.94 -10.55 -14.89
N VAL A 50 -1.61 -11.59 -14.11
CA VAL A 50 -1.19 -12.89 -14.62
C VAL A 50 -2.00 -13.99 -13.93
N ARG A 51 -2.45 -14.97 -14.68
CA ARG A 51 -3.18 -16.14 -14.15
C ARG A 51 -2.27 -17.35 -14.13
N VAL A 52 -2.12 -17.95 -12.94
CA VAL A 52 -1.30 -19.16 -12.73
C VAL A 52 -2.07 -20.11 -11.80
N ASP A 53 -2.19 -21.37 -12.16
CA ASP A 53 -2.79 -22.45 -11.37
C ASP A 53 -4.16 -22.09 -10.75
N GLY A 54 -5.03 -21.46 -11.51
CA GLY A 54 -6.36 -21.05 -11.04
C GLY A 54 -6.39 -19.84 -10.11
N MET A 55 -5.24 -19.20 -9.89
CA MET A 55 -5.11 -17.94 -9.17
C MET A 55 -4.79 -16.80 -10.13
N THR A 56 -5.33 -15.63 -9.87
CA THR A 56 -4.93 -14.40 -10.56
C THR A 56 -4.06 -13.58 -9.65
N ILE A 57 -2.90 -13.17 -10.15
CA ILE A 57 -1.94 -12.28 -9.47
C ILE A 57 -1.99 -10.94 -10.19
N TRP A 58 -2.05 -9.83 -9.47
CA TRP A 58 -2.00 -8.48 -10.05
C TRP A 58 -1.17 -7.55 -9.18
N LEU A 59 -0.62 -6.52 -9.80
CA LEU A 59 0.13 -5.49 -9.10
C LEU A 59 -0.84 -4.51 -8.45
N VAL A 60 -0.63 -4.22 -7.18
CA VAL A 60 -1.31 -3.15 -6.45
C VAL A 60 -0.33 -2.00 -6.24
N GLN A 61 -0.71 -0.81 -6.70
CA GLN A 61 0.04 0.41 -6.48
C GLN A 61 -0.71 1.29 -5.49
N GLU A 62 -0.11 1.52 -4.33
CA GLU A 62 -0.66 2.40 -3.29
C GLU A 62 0.27 3.61 -3.14
N ILE A 63 -0.33 4.81 -3.01
CA ILE A 63 0.40 6.04 -2.78
C ILE A 63 0.16 6.56 -1.36
N TYR A 64 1.22 6.99 -0.73
CA TYR A 64 1.20 7.60 0.59
C TYR A 64 1.80 9.00 0.51
N ALA A 65 1.18 9.93 1.24
CA ALA A 65 1.64 11.31 1.35
C ALA A 65 2.24 11.57 2.72
N SER A 66 3.38 12.21 2.74
CA SER A 66 4.04 12.68 3.96
C SER A 66 4.55 14.12 3.78
N PRO A 67 4.74 14.89 4.85
CA PRO A 67 5.33 16.22 4.77
C PRO A 67 6.74 16.19 4.17
N VAL A 68 7.08 17.20 3.36
CA VAL A 68 8.47 17.39 2.91
C VAL A 68 9.33 17.90 4.05
N ASN A 69 8.86 18.93 4.77
CA ASN A 69 9.55 19.55 5.90
C ASN A 69 8.82 19.25 7.21
N ASP A 70 7.76 19.99 7.52
CA ASP A 70 7.01 19.82 8.74
C ASP A 70 5.49 19.72 8.51
N ARG A 71 4.78 19.34 9.56
CA ARG A 71 3.32 19.17 9.51
C ARG A 71 2.58 20.50 9.44
N GLN A 72 3.16 21.58 9.98
CA GLN A 72 2.52 22.89 9.99
C GLN A 72 2.42 23.45 8.58
N GLU A 73 3.49 23.31 7.80
CA GLU A 73 3.51 23.72 6.38
C GLU A 73 2.42 23.01 5.56
N VAL A 74 2.23 21.71 5.80
CA VAL A 74 1.14 20.94 5.15
C VAL A 74 -0.23 21.41 5.63
N ALA A 75 -0.40 21.69 6.91
CA ALA A 75 -1.66 22.18 7.46
C ALA A 75 -2.03 23.56 6.88
N ASP A 76 -1.08 24.44 6.71
CA ASP A 76 -1.28 25.77 6.12
C ASP A 76 -1.61 25.66 4.62
N ALA A 77 -0.93 24.74 3.91
CA ALA A 77 -1.23 24.45 2.51
C ALA A 77 -2.63 23.84 2.31
N LEU A 78 -3.07 22.97 3.21
CA LEU A 78 -4.43 22.42 3.19
C LEU A 78 -5.49 23.50 3.39
N LYS A 79 -5.26 24.42 4.32
CA LYS A 79 -6.17 25.57 4.54
C LYS A 79 -6.22 26.47 3.31
N ALA A 80 -5.06 26.78 2.71
CA ALA A 80 -4.96 27.61 1.53
C ALA A 80 -5.59 26.98 0.27
N SER A 81 -5.69 25.64 0.24
CA SER A 81 -6.26 24.85 -0.87
C SER A 81 -7.76 24.54 -0.68
N GLU A 82 -8.46 25.21 0.25
CA GLU A 82 -9.86 24.91 0.61
C GLU A 82 -10.10 23.49 1.16
N LEU A 83 -9.03 22.82 1.60
CA LEU A 83 -9.03 21.48 2.19
C LEU A 83 -8.90 21.51 3.72
N GLY A 84 -9.31 22.62 4.33
CA GLY A 84 -9.22 22.83 5.78
C GLY A 84 -9.97 21.79 6.63
N GLN A 85 -10.93 21.07 6.06
CA GLN A 85 -11.62 19.97 6.72
C GLN A 85 -10.70 18.82 7.13
N TYR A 86 -9.54 18.68 6.49
CA TYR A 86 -8.53 17.67 6.84
C TYR A 86 -7.59 18.13 7.97
N VAL A 87 -7.75 19.38 8.43
CA VAL A 87 -6.97 19.97 9.51
C VAL A 87 -7.86 20.07 10.74
N ALA A 88 -7.58 19.27 11.78
CA ALA A 88 -8.11 19.53 13.14
C ALA A 88 -7.12 20.49 13.85
N GLU A 89 -6.74 20.29 15.08
CA GLU A 89 -5.58 20.99 15.66
C GLU A 89 -4.24 20.55 15.00
N ASN A 90 -4.24 19.32 14.44
CA ASN A 90 -3.25 18.80 13.49
C ASN A 90 -4.00 18.06 12.38
N TYR A 91 -3.48 18.03 11.14
CA TYR A 91 -4.10 17.24 10.09
C TYR A 91 -4.00 15.72 10.38
N ASN A 92 -5.03 14.97 9.98
CA ASN A 92 -5.01 13.52 10.07
C ASN A 92 -4.27 12.94 8.85
N SER A 93 -3.11 12.33 9.09
CA SER A 93 -2.28 11.75 8.03
C SER A 93 -3.00 10.65 7.23
N ASN A 94 -3.89 9.88 7.87
CA ASN A 94 -4.66 8.84 7.19
C ASN A 94 -5.71 9.45 6.25
N SER A 95 -6.39 10.51 6.68
CA SER A 95 -7.36 11.22 5.85
C SER A 95 -6.67 11.90 4.67
N LEU A 96 -5.51 12.51 4.88
CA LEU A 96 -4.71 13.09 3.81
C LEU A 96 -4.26 12.03 2.80
N SER A 97 -3.75 10.90 3.26
CA SER A 97 -3.36 9.79 2.39
C SER A 97 -4.56 9.18 1.64
N ALA A 98 -5.75 9.16 2.24
CA ALA A 98 -6.98 8.74 1.57
C ALA A 98 -7.35 9.69 0.44
N TYR A 99 -7.27 10.99 0.66
CA TYR A 99 -7.50 12.01 -0.37
C TYR A 99 -6.51 11.88 -1.53
N VAL A 100 -5.22 11.76 -1.23
CA VAL A 100 -4.18 11.58 -2.28
C VAL A 100 -4.42 10.31 -3.09
N ARG A 101 -4.86 9.23 -2.45
CA ARG A 101 -5.23 7.98 -3.15
C ARG A 101 -6.46 8.14 -4.04
N GLU A 102 -7.42 8.97 -3.66
CA GLU A 102 -8.57 9.28 -4.50
C GLU A 102 -8.14 10.05 -5.76
N VAL A 103 -7.33 11.09 -5.61
CA VAL A 103 -6.72 11.81 -6.73
C VAL A 103 -5.89 10.87 -7.62
N ALA A 104 -5.09 9.99 -7.02
CA ALA A 104 -4.31 9.00 -7.76
C ALA A 104 -5.18 8.02 -8.58
N ARG A 105 -6.36 7.63 -8.08
CA ARG A 105 -7.32 6.81 -8.84
C ARG A 105 -7.85 7.53 -10.07
N GLU A 106 -8.15 8.83 -9.95
CA GLU A 106 -8.60 9.64 -11.08
C GLU A 106 -7.48 9.79 -12.13
N VAL A 107 -6.24 10.00 -11.68
CA VAL A 107 -5.05 10.04 -12.54
C VAL A 107 -4.86 8.71 -13.24
N ALA A 108 -4.90 7.58 -12.50
CA ALA A 108 -4.79 6.23 -13.04
C ALA A 108 -5.85 5.95 -14.12
N ALA A 109 -7.09 6.38 -13.92
CA ALA A 109 -8.16 6.22 -14.91
C ALA A 109 -7.88 6.96 -16.22
N ARG A 110 -7.20 8.11 -16.17
CA ARG A 110 -6.74 8.84 -17.36
C ARG A 110 -5.63 8.11 -18.08
N PHE A 111 -4.59 7.69 -17.36
CA PHE A 111 -3.43 7.03 -17.97
C PHE A 111 -3.67 5.58 -18.39
N LYS A 112 -4.73 4.94 -17.89
CA LYS A 112 -5.15 3.61 -18.38
C LYS A 112 -5.42 3.60 -19.90
N LYS A 113 -5.90 4.72 -20.44
CA LYS A 113 -6.12 4.89 -21.89
C LYS A 113 -4.81 5.03 -22.67
N GLU A 114 -3.74 5.42 -22.02
CA GLU A 114 -2.42 5.63 -22.59
C GLU A 114 -1.49 4.41 -22.41
N GLU A 115 -2.00 3.32 -21.82
CA GLU A 115 -1.29 2.07 -21.51
C GLU A 115 -0.01 2.29 -20.67
N ARG A 116 0.00 3.32 -19.85
CA ARG A 116 1.13 3.74 -19.01
C ARG A 116 0.72 3.75 -17.54
N MET A 117 1.63 3.30 -16.65
CA MET A 117 1.48 3.55 -15.22
C MET A 117 1.71 5.03 -14.91
N TYR A 118 0.89 5.57 -14.00
CA TYR A 118 1.11 6.92 -13.47
C TYR A 118 2.24 6.91 -12.43
N ASP A 119 2.93 8.04 -12.30
CA ASP A 119 4.00 8.25 -11.33
C ASP A 119 3.67 9.34 -10.30
N ALA A 120 4.61 9.63 -9.40
CA ALA A 120 4.43 10.65 -8.36
C ALA A 120 4.22 12.05 -8.92
N GLU A 121 4.83 12.38 -10.05
CA GLU A 121 4.69 13.69 -10.69
C GLU A 121 3.30 13.87 -11.31
N ASP A 122 2.75 12.82 -11.90
CA ASP A 122 1.39 12.82 -12.44
C ASP A 122 0.36 13.12 -11.33
N VAL A 123 0.53 12.51 -10.14
CA VAL A 123 -0.34 12.77 -8.99
C VAL A 123 -0.10 14.16 -8.42
N ARG A 124 1.16 14.59 -8.31
CA ARG A 124 1.52 15.93 -7.82
C ARG A 124 0.90 17.03 -8.68
N ALA A 125 0.91 16.86 -9.99
CA ALA A 125 0.32 17.80 -10.93
C ALA A 125 -1.23 17.88 -10.80
N ALA A 126 -1.88 16.83 -10.33
CA ALA A 126 -3.32 16.78 -10.12
C ALA A 126 -3.75 17.28 -8.72
N LEU A 127 -2.81 17.44 -7.78
CA LEU A 127 -3.10 17.99 -6.45
C LEU A 127 -3.20 19.53 -6.51
N PRO A 128 -4.05 20.16 -5.66
CA PRO A 128 -4.10 21.61 -5.55
C PRO A 128 -2.74 22.21 -5.16
N ASP A 129 -2.38 23.31 -5.78
CA ASP A 129 -1.24 24.13 -5.37
C ASP A 129 -1.68 24.99 -4.14
N PRO A 130 -0.92 25.08 -3.02
CA PRO A 130 0.48 24.63 -2.84
C PRO A 130 0.64 23.19 -2.30
N LEU A 131 -0.44 22.42 -2.09
CA LEU A 131 -0.40 21.11 -1.44
C LEU A 131 0.57 20.15 -2.15
N GLY A 132 0.53 20.09 -3.48
CA GLY A 132 1.42 19.24 -4.26
C GLY A 132 2.91 19.49 -4.04
N LYS A 133 3.29 20.72 -3.66
CA LYS A 133 4.69 21.09 -3.37
C LYS A 133 5.13 20.75 -1.95
N THR A 134 4.19 20.61 -1.01
CA THR A 134 4.48 20.37 0.41
C THR A 134 4.47 18.89 0.79
N LEU A 135 4.04 18.02 -0.12
CA LEU A 135 3.91 16.58 0.10
C LEU A 135 5.03 15.81 -0.60
N LYS A 136 5.67 14.91 0.15
CA LYS A 136 6.45 13.82 -0.42
C LYS A 136 5.51 12.67 -0.72
N LEU A 137 5.45 12.26 -1.99
CA LEU A 137 4.65 11.13 -2.45
C LEU A 137 5.54 9.89 -2.56
N SER A 138 5.10 8.79 -1.96
CA SER A 138 5.80 7.51 -1.99
C SER A 138 4.85 6.41 -2.44
N PHE A 139 5.32 5.52 -3.31
CA PHE A 139 4.57 4.35 -3.74
C PHE A 139 5.00 3.12 -2.96
N ILE A 140 4.03 2.29 -2.61
CA ILE A 140 4.25 0.91 -2.18
C ILE A 140 3.66 0.01 -3.26
N HIS A 141 4.49 -0.86 -3.81
CA HIS A 141 4.06 -1.89 -4.74
C HIS A 141 3.99 -3.22 -4.01
N LYS A 142 2.89 -3.91 -4.18
CA LYS A 142 2.69 -5.26 -3.66
C LYS A 142 1.92 -6.11 -4.65
N LEU A 143 2.13 -7.40 -4.63
CA LEU A 143 1.31 -8.34 -5.37
C LEU A 143 0.08 -8.74 -4.55
N SER A 144 -1.02 -8.96 -5.24
CA SER A 144 -2.25 -9.45 -4.64
C SER A 144 -2.78 -10.64 -5.44
N THR A 145 -3.47 -11.56 -4.78
CA THR A 145 -3.97 -12.79 -5.40
C THR A 145 -5.45 -13.02 -5.08
N ARG A 146 -6.19 -13.58 -6.02
CA ARG A 146 -7.55 -14.09 -5.81
C ARG A 146 -7.73 -15.41 -6.54
N LYS A 147 -8.66 -16.25 -6.06
CA LYS A 147 -9.13 -17.38 -6.85
C LYS A 147 -9.74 -16.87 -8.14
N ALA A 148 -9.37 -17.50 -9.21
CA ALA A 148 -9.88 -17.15 -10.54
C ALA A 148 -11.33 -17.63 -10.70
#